data_79020560b552a3078614b119a8ab101d
#
_entry.id   79020560b552a3078614b119a8ab101d
#
_cell.length_a   1.000
_cell.length_b   1.000
_cell.length_c   1.000
_cell.angle_alpha   90.00
_cell.angle_beta   90.00
_cell.angle_gamma   90.00
#
_symmetry.space_group_name_H-M   'P 1'
#
loop_
_entity.id
_entity.type
_entity.pdbx_description
1 polymer ?
#
loop_
_entity_poly.entity_id
_entity_poly.type
_entity_poly.pdbx_seq_one_letter_code
_entity_poly.pdbx_strand_id
1 'polypeptide(L)'
;TLDRSSAASDVYKRQVKDAVLQNNKVLYTRDGFYFENTDRTQSSGNYFAALQYGIHYMYTRGDSAWNNEAEACIGGYALMSSEKIRLFDNLSKRTVEFGVLLNETDASEVSNNHVERVKNPRGKPSLDTEGKGIFIYGGGINTVEGNSFEACDIGAGVAMGGEGTVLHNNRFVGNRLQVRYIGSSSVEWSREGVGNYWSSYQGWDLNQDGVGDIPYQPNDSLDRLFWLYPQSRFLMDSPLVVFLRFITAQFQLDKGKGIVDSNPIMHDPISTNKGAL
;
A
#
# COMPACT_ATOMS: atom_id res chain seq x y z
N THR A 1 -2.87 -31.56 -9.57
CA THR A 1 -4.21 -31.68 -8.96
C THR A 1 -4.02 -32.01 -7.49
N LEU A 2 -4.07 -31.01 -6.63
CA LEU A 2 -4.11 -31.22 -5.19
C LEU A 2 -5.57 -31.49 -4.80
N ASP A 3 -5.77 -32.63 -4.19
CA ASP A 3 -7.05 -33.11 -3.67
C ASP A 3 -7.64 -32.12 -2.67
N ARG A 4 -8.97 -31.96 -2.70
CA ARG A 4 -9.70 -31.08 -1.78
C ARG A 4 -9.71 -31.69 -0.37
N SER A 5 -8.66 -31.48 0.39
CA SER A 5 -8.69 -31.78 1.81
C SER A 5 -9.14 -30.54 2.59
N SER A 6 -10.22 -30.69 3.35
CA SER A 6 -10.77 -29.68 4.26
C SER A 6 -9.96 -29.52 5.56
N ALA A 7 -8.68 -29.82 5.55
CA ALA A 7 -7.80 -29.63 6.69
C ALA A 7 -7.07 -28.29 6.54
N ALA A 8 -7.17 -27.45 7.57
CA ALA A 8 -6.46 -26.19 7.69
C ALA A 8 -4.95 -26.43 7.72
N SER A 9 -4.30 -26.37 6.58
CA SER A 9 -2.84 -26.42 6.47
C SER A 9 -2.36 -25.36 5.49
N ASP A 10 -1.34 -24.63 5.91
CA ASP A 10 -0.63 -23.69 5.03
C ASP A 10 -0.13 -24.41 3.77
N VAL A 11 -0.23 -23.77 2.62
CA VAL A 11 0.48 -24.23 1.43
C VAL A 11 1.88 -23.68 1.47
N TYR A 12 2.81 -24.51 1.92
CA TYR A 12 4.23 -24.19 2.05
C TYR A 12 5.02 -24.69 0.84
N LYS A 13 5.69 -23.76 0.15
CA LYS A 13 6.55 -24.04 -1.00
C LYS A 13 7.96 -23.53 -0.74
N ARG A 14 8.93 -24.43 -0.69
CA ARG A 14 10.33 -24.11 -0.46
C ARG A 14 11.21 -24.62 -1.59
N GLN A 15 12.08 -23.74 -2.10
CA GLN A 15 13.03 -24.08 -3.18
C GLN A 15 12.36 -24.68 -4.44
N VAL A 16 11.17 -24.17 -4.77
CA VAL A 16 10.39 -24.63 -5.93
C VAL A 16 10.54 -23.61 -7.05
N LYS A 17 10.60 -24.10 -8.29
CA LYS A 17 10.58 -23.28 -9.49
C LYS A 17 9.35 -23.57 -10.33
N ASP A 18 8.87 -22.55 -11.03
CA ASP A 18 7.81 -22.64 -12.04
C ASP A 18 6.52 -23.32 -11.52
N ALA A 19 6.23 -23.21 -10.20
CA ALA A 19 4.98 -23.77 -9.65
C ALA A 19 3.78 -22.88 -9.99
N VAL A 20 2.63 -23.50 -10.20
CA VAL A 20 1.37 -22.82 -10.49
C VAL A 20 0.32 -23.22 -9.46
N LEU A 21 -0.26 -22.23 -8.76
CA LEU A 21 -1.33 -22.40 -7.76
C LEU A 21 -2.54 -21.59 -8.17
N GLN A 22 -3.62 -22.24 -8.56
CA GLN A 22 -4.78 -21.57 -9.11
C GLN A 22 -6.10 -22.03 -8.49
N ASN A 23 -7.03 -21.09 -8.30
CA ASN A 23 -8.42 -21.36 -7.90
C ASN A 23 -8.54 -22.16 -6.58
N ASN A 24 -7.63 -21.90 -5.64
CA ASN A 24 -7.67 -22.51 -4.33
C ASN A 24 -8.46 -21.63 -3.36
N LYS A 25 -9.04 -22.27 -2.34
CA LYS A 25 -9.66 -21.58 -1.22
C LYS A 25 -8.95 -22.02 0.07
N VAL A 26 -8.32 -21.06 0.77
CA VAL A 26 -7.58 -21.30 2.01
C VAL A 26 -8.16 -20.48 3.13
N LEU A 27 -8.50 -21.12 4.24
CA LEU A 27 -9.19 -20.49 5.36
C LEU A 27 -8.60 -20.93 6.70
N TYR A 28 -8.53 -20.02 7.65
CA TYR A 28 -8.21 -20.32 9.06
C TYR A 28 -6.84 -20.98 9.28
N THR A 29 -5.86 -20.64 8.46
CA THR A 29 -4.47 -21.07 8.62
C THR A 29 -3.60 -19.87 9.01
N ARG A 30 -2.30 -20.11 9.29
CA ARG A 30 -1.38 -19.01 9.49
C ARG A 30 -1.19 -18.21 8.20
N ASP A 31 -0.64 -18.84 7.18
CA ASP A 31 -0.47 -18.27 5.86
C ASP A 31 -1.36 -19.00 4.84
N GLY A 32 -1.88 -18.29 3.85
CA GLY A 32 -2.57 -18.92 2.73
C GLY A 32 -1.57 -19.69 1.86
N PHE A 33 -0.68 -18.93 1.23
CA PHE A 33 0.51 -19.48 0.55
C PHE A 33 1.76 -18.87 1.17
N TYR A 34 2.70 -19.71 1.56
CA TYR A 34 4.03 -19.32 1.97
C TYR A 34 5.05 -19.83 0.97
N PHE A 35 5.72 -18.90 0.30
CA PHE A 35 6.77 -19.16 -0.66
C PHE A 35 8.12 -18.76 -0.06
N GLU A 36 9.06 -19.69 0.00
CA GLU A 36 10.40 -19.43 0.49
C GLU A 36 11.46 -19.92 -0.53
N ASN A 37 12.34 -19.00 -0.95
CA ASN A 37 13.36 -19.28 -1.95
C ASN A 37 12.78 -19.87 -3.24
N THR A 38 11.64 -19.39 -3.68
CA THR A 38 10.99 -19.81 -4.93
C THR A 38 11.44 -18.93 -6.11
N ASP A 39 11.23 -19.44 -7.31
CA ASP A 39 11.60 -18.75 -8.55
C ASP A 39 10.53 -18.97 -9.61
N ARG A 40 9.97 -17.89 -10.16
CA ARG A 40 8.95 -17.87 -11.21
C ARG A 40 7.66 -18.64 -10.88
N THR A 41 7.24 -18.65 -9.62
CA THR A 41 5.94 -19.23 -9.26
C THR A 41 4.79 -18.32 -9.68
N GLN A 42 3.62 -18.89 -9.88
CA GLN A 42 2.42 -18.19 -10.30
C GLN A 42 1.25 -18.53 -9.37
N SER A 43 0.56 -17.51 -8.91
CA SER A 43 -0.61 -17.65 -8.03
C SER A 43 -1.77 -16.84 -8.57
N SER A 44 -2.88 -17.48 -8.95
CA SER A 44 -4.00 -16.75 -9.52
C SER A 44 -5.36 -17.31 -9.15
N GLY A 45 -6.36 -16.41 -9.03
CA GLY A 45 -7.74 -16.80 -8.76
C GLY A 45 -7.95 -17.46 -7.41
N ASN A 46 -7.06 -17.24 -6.44
CA ASN A 46 -7.16 -17.86 -5.13
C ASN A 46 -7.91 -16.95 -4.15
N TYR A 47 -8.63 -17.56 -3.22
CA TYR A 47 -9.35 -16.88 -2.14
C TYR A 47 -8.75 -17.25 -0.77
N PHE A 48 -8.40 -16.24 -0.03
CA PHE A 48 -7.79 -16.32 1.30
C PHE A 48 -8.65 -15.60 2.32
N ALA A 49 -9.00 -16.24 3.43
CA ALA A 49 -9.74 -15.54 4.49
C ALA A 49 -9.40 -16.00 5.90
N ALA A 50 -9.40 -15.03 6.82
CA ALA A 50 -9.13 -15.25 8.25
C ALA A 50 -7.76 -15.87 8.52
N LEU A 51 -6.72 -15.34 7.88
CA LEU A 51 -5.32 -15.78 7.91
C LEU A 51 -4.42 -14.71 8.52
N GLN A 52 -3.17 -15.06 8.80
CA GLN A 52 -2.14 -14.06 9.04
C GLN A 52 -1.83 -13.33 7.73
N TYR A 53 -1.40 -14.05 6.69
CA TYR A 53 -1.16 -13.47 5.36
C TYR A 53 -1.86 -14.30 4.28
N GLY A 54 -2.44 -13.63 3.28
CA GLY A 54 -3.00 -14.30 2.11
C GLY A 54 -1.89 -14.98 1.30
N ILE A 55 -0.93 -14.19 0.80
CA ILE A 55 0.29 -14.69 0.16
C ILE A 55 1.50 -14.07 0.87
N HIS A 56 2.47 -14.89 1.19
CA HIS A 56 3.70 -14.51 1.83
C HIS A 56 4.91 -14.99 1.01
N TYR A 57 5.60 -14.06 0.38
CA TYR A 57 6.86 -14.28 -0.33
C TYR A 57 8.04 -13.96 0.58
N MET A 58 9.00 -14.87 0.70
CA MET A 58 10.21 -14.72 1.48
C MET A 58 11.41 -15.21 0.70
N TYR A 59 12.36 -14.31 0.41
CA TYR A 59 13.57 -14.61 -0.37
C TYR A 59 13.28 -15.19 -1.76
N THR A 60 12.24 -14.69 -2.43
CA THR A 60 11.77 -15.21 -3.71
C THR A 60 12.15 -14.30 -4.87
N ARG A 61 12.07 -14.83 -6.09
CA ARG A 61 12.44 -14.08 -7.28
C ARG A 61 11.54 -14.39 -8.47
N GLY A 62 11.09 -13.34 -9.16
CA GLY A 62 10.35 -13.47 -10.42
C GLY A 62 8.96 -14.07 -10.27
N ASP A 63 8.44 -14.16 -9.08
CA ASP A 63 7.11 -14.70 -8.80
C ASP A 63 6.01 -13.72 -9.20
N SER A 64 4.82 -14.25 -9.50
CA SER A 64 3.68 -13.42 -9.91
C SER A 64 2.40 -13.85 -9.20
N ALA A 65 1.59 -12.87 -8.76
CA ALA A 65 0.28 -13.11 -8.19
C ALA A 65 -0.75 -12.16 -8.79
N TRP A 66 -1.87 -12.71 -9.27
CA TRP A 66 -2.94 -11.90 -9.87
C TRP A 66 -4.33 -12.51 -9.68
N ASN A 67 -5.37 -11.66 -9.73
CA ASN A 67 -6.76 -12.06 -9.53
C ASN A 67 -6.99 -12.86 -8.24
N ASN A 68 -6.19 -12.61 -7.20
CA ASN A 68 -6.40 -13.24 -5.90
C ASN A 68 -7.20 -12.30 -5.00
N GLU A 69 -7.90 -12.88 -4.02
CA GLU A 69 -8.64 -12.13 -3.01
C GLU A 69 -8.17 -12.53 -1.61
N ALA A 70 -7.76 -11.55 -0.81
CA ALA A 70 -7.44 -11.70 0.61
C ALA A 70 -8.43 -10.91 1.45
N GLU A 71 -9.19 -11.59 2.32
CA GLU A 71 -10.27 -11.00 3.09
C GLU A 71 -10.13 -11.28 4.59
N ALA A 72 -10.29 -10.25 5.41
CA ALA A 72 -10.25 -10.36 6.88
C ALA A 72 -8.98 -11.07 7.41
N CYS A 73 -7.87 -10.91 6.71
CA CYS A 73 -6.54 -11.37 7.12
C CYS A 73 -5.84 -10.30 7.99
N ILE A 74 -4.76 -10.67 8.67
CA ILE A 74 -3.90 -9.67 9.32
C ILE A 74 -3.21 -8.84 8.24
N GLY A 75 -2.61 -9.46 7.22
CA GLY A 75 -2.10 -8.81 6.03
C GLY A 75 -2.60 -9.49 4.75
N GLY A 76 -2.78 -8.73 3.67
CA GLY A 76 -3.17 -9.28 2.39
C GLY A 76 -2.02 -10.01 1.70
N TYR A 77 -1.07 -9.25 1.21
CA TYR A 77 0.07 -9.73 0.42
C TYR A 77 1.37 -9.20 1.00
N ALA A 78 2.25 -10.09 1.43
CA ALA A 78 3.54 -9.76 2.01
C ALA A 78 4.69 -10.17 1.08
N LEU A 79 5.46 -9.19 0.62
CA LEU A 79 6.67 -9.38 -0.17
C LEU A 79 7.84 -9.00 0.73
N MET A 80 8.64 -10.01 1.12
CA MET A 80 9.73 -9.83 2.07
C MET A 80 11.05 -10.33 1.50
N SER A 81 12.09 -9.48 1.53
CA SER A 81 13.44 -9.76 1.04
C SER A 81 13.44 -10.44 -0.34
N SER A 82 12.55 -9.97 -1.23
CA SER A 82 12.24 -10.60 -2.51
C SER A 82 12.47 -9.65 -3.67
N GLU A 83 12.69 -10.15 -4.87
CA GLU A 83 12.96 -9.33 -6.04
C GLU A 83 12.17 -9.74 -7.28
N LYS A 84 11.89 -8.76 -8.16
CA LYS A 84 11.22 -8.99 -9.44
C LYS A 84 9.85 -9.65 -9.30
N ILE A 85 9.14 -9.33 -8.21
CA ILE A 85 7.78 -9.83 -7.97
C ILE A 85 6.79 -8.97 -8.76
N ARG A 86 5.80 -9.60 -9.36
CA ARG A 86 4.66 -8.92 -10.00
C ARG A 86 3.37 -9.23 -9.26
N LEU A 87 2.82 -8.22 -8.60
CA LEU A 87 1.56 -8.31 -7.86
C LEU A 87 0.54 -7.41 -8.55
N PHE A 88 -0.43 -7.99 -9.27
CA PHE A 88 -1.35 -7.19 -10.07
C PHE A 88 -2.79 -7.73 -10.08
N ASP A 89 -3.77 -6.85 -10.24
CA ASP A 89 -5.20 -7.17 -10.31
C ASP A 89 -5.71 -7.99 -9.10
N ASN A 90 -5.15 -7.79 -7.90
CA ASN A 90 -5.58 -8.47 -6.70
C ASN A 90 -6.49 -7.58 -5.84
N LEU A 91 -7.31 -8.23 -5.02
CA LEU A 91 -8.15 -7.59 -4.02
C LEU A 91 -7.65 -7.91 -2.60
N SER A 92 -7.45 -6.88 -1.78
CA SER A 92 -7.22 -7.01 -0.34
C SER A 92 -8.27 -6.20 0.40
N LYS A 93 -9.13 -6.85 1.18
CA LYS A 93 -10.22 -6.16 1.88
C LYS A 93 -10.35 -6.54 3.33
N ARG A 94 -10.66 -5.55 4.17
CA ARG A 94 -10.87 -5.72 5.61
C ARG A 94 -9.69 -6.39 6.33
N THR A 95 -8.48 -6.19 5.81
CA THR A 95 -7.24 -6.61 6.49
C THR A 95 -6.92 -5.67 7.64
N VAL A 96 -6.04 -6.10 8.56
CA VAL A 96 -5.84 -5.42 9.84
C VAL A 96 -4.61 -4.53 9.82
N GLU A 97 -3.46 -5.03 9.40
CA GLU A 97 -2.20 -4.30 9.46
C GLU A 97 -1.82 -3.67 8.12
N PHE A 98 -1.93 -4.44 7.03
CA PHE A 98 -1.65 -3.95 5.69
C PHE A 98 -2.45 -4.69 4.60
N GLY A 99 -2.69 -4.01 3.50
CA GLY A 99 -3.18 -4.63 2.27
C GLY A 99 -2.04 -5.27 1.50
N VAL A 100 -0.97 -4.49 1.26
CA VAL A 100 0.28 -4.92 0.62
C VAL A 100 1.46 -4.47 1.48
N LEU A 101 2.43 -5.36 1.67
CA LEU A 101 3.70 -5.07 2.33
C LEU A 101 4.87 -5.29 1.36
N LEU A 102 5.70 -4.28 1.19
CA LEU A 102 7.03 -4.37 0.58
C LEU A 102 8.07 -4.20 1.70
N ASN A 103 8.69 -5.28 2.12
CA ASN A 103 9.73 -5.27 3.14
C ASN A 103 11.04 -5.75 2.51
N GLU A 104 12.03 -4.86 2.41
CA GLU A 104 13.30 -5.14 1.73
C GLU A 104 13.11 -5.76 0.33
N THR A 105 12.09 -5.30 -0.39
CA THR A 105 11.73 -5.77 -1.73
C THR A 105 12.38 -4.88 -2.78
N ASP A 106 12.83 -5.47 -3.90
CA ASP A 106 13.51 -4.74 -4.97
C ASP A 106 13.01 -5.12 -6.36
N ALA A 107 13.16 -4.20 -7.31
CA ALA A 107 12.86 -4.38 -8.74
C ALA A 107 11.48 -5.01 -8.99
N SER A 108 10.49 -4.72 -8.13
CA SER A 108 9.17 -5.34 -8.15
C SER A 108 8.09 -4.35 -8.59
N GLU A 109 7.00 -4.89 -9.10
CA GLU A 109 5.86 -4.14 -9.62
C GLU A 109 4.59 -4.52 -8.84
N VAL A 110 3.89 -3.49 -8.37
CA VAL A 110 2.56 -3.63 -7.73
C VAL A 110 1.59 -2.79 -8.53
N SER A 111 0.73 -3.42 -9.32
CA SER A 111 -0.11 -2.70 -10.27
C SER A 111 -1.58 -3.12 -10.26
N ASN A 112 -2.49 -2.16 -10.45
CA ASN A 112 -3.94 -2.38 -10.58
C ASN A 112 -4.58 -3.15 -9.42
N ASN A 113 -4.00 -3.19 -8.24
CA ASN A 113 -4.61 -3.85 -7.10
C ASN A 113 -5.65 -2.94 -6.45
N HIS A 114 -6.69 -3.54 -5.89
CA HIS A 114 -7.67 -2.85 -5.07
C HIS A 114 -7.50 -3.22 -3.60
N VAL A 115 -7.26 -2.23 -2.77
CA VAL A 115 -7.06 -2.39 -1.32
C VAL A 115 -8.07 -1.53 -0.59
N GLU A 116 -8.95 -2.16 0.19
CA GLU A 116 -9.98 -1.43 0.90
C GLU A 116 -10.12 -1.81 2.38
N ARG A 117 -10.45 -0.80 3.20
CA ARG A 117 -10.82 -0.95 4.60
C ARG A 117 -9.76 -1.67 5.44
N VAL A 118 -8.49 -1.32 5.23
CA VAL A 118 -7.40 -1.79 6.09
C VAL A 118 -7.43 -0.98 7.37
N LYS A 119 -7.84 -1.62 8.46
CA LYS A 119 -8.02 -0.95 9.76
C LYS A 119 -7.62 -1.86 10.91
N ASN A 120 -6.85 -1.32 11.84
CA ASN A 120 -6.49 -2.05 13.05
C ASN A 120 -7.19 -1.48 14.30
N PRO A 121 -8.39 -1.96 14.63
CA PRO A 121 -9.17 -1.48 15.79
C PRO A 121 -8.50 -1.79 17.12
N ARG A 122 -7.53 -2.72 17.17
CA ARG A 122 -6.76 -3.09 18.36
C ARG A 122 -5.38 -2.47 18.37
N GLY A 123 -5.07 -1.64 17.35
CA GLY A 123 -3.76 -1.05 17.16
C GLY A 123 -3.32 -0.26 18.40
N LYS A 124 -2.19 -0.66 18.99
CA LYS A 124 -1.44 0.25 19.83
C LYS A 124 -0.98 1.41 18.94
N PRO A 125 -0.78 2.61 19.47
CA PRO A 125 -0.36 3.75 18.66
C PRO A 125 1.10 3.60 18.21
N SER A 126 1.39 2.59 17.40
CA SER A 126 2.71 2.33 16.80
C SER A 126 2.55 2.19 15.27
N LEU A 127 3.61 2.49 14.52
CA LEU A 127 3.58 2.39 13.06
C LEU A 127 3.26 0.97 12.59
N ASP A 128 3.72 -0.02 13.35
CA ASP A 128 3.59 -1.44 12.99
C ASP A 128 2.17 -1.97 13.10
N THR A 129 1.31 -1.27 13.84
CA THR A 129 -0.04 -1.74 14.17
C THR A 129 -1.16 -0.92 13.52
N GLU A 130 -0.86 0.13 12.78
CA GLU A 130 -1.87 0.91 12.07
C GLU A 130 -2.19 0.30 10.71
N GLY A 131 -3.49 0.28 10.34
CA GLY A 131 -3.97 -0.29 9.09
C GLY A 131 -3.50 0.48 7.85
N LYS A 132 -2.56 -0.08 7.10
CA LYS A 132 -1.95 0.55 5.92
C LYS A 132 -2.45 -0.10 4.64
N GLY A 133 -2.89 0.71 3.68
CA GLY A 133 -3.19 0.22 2.35
C GLY A 133 -1.98 -0.46 1.74
N ILE A 134 -0.87 0.28 1.61
CA ILE A 134 0.45 -0.27 1.29
C ILE A 134 1.46 0.16 2.36
N PHE A 135 2.36 -0.74 2.73
CA PHE A 135 3.47 -0.45 3.63
C PHE A 135 4.80 -0.79 2.96
N ILE A 136 5.67 0.20 2.85
CA ILE A 136 7.01 0.08 2.26
C ILE A 136 8.02 0.26 3.37
N TYR A 137 8.79 -0.79 3.65
CA TYR A 137 9.76 -0.82 4.74
C TYR A 137 11.12 -1.29 4.21
N GLY A 138 12.02 -0.36 3.99
CA GLY A 138 13.29 -0.65 3.33
C GLY A 138 13.13 -0.98 1.85
N GLY A 139 14.15 -1.59 1.28
CA GLY A 139 14.14 -2.07 -0.09
C GLY A 139 14.73 -1.12 -1.11
N GLY A 140 14.71 -1.56 -2.36
CA GLY A 140 15.29 -0.86 -3.49
C GLY A 140 14.24 -0.12 -4.34
N ILE A 141 14.41 -0.20 -5.64
CA ILE A 141 13.57 0.51 -6.60
C ILE A 141 12.38 -0.38 -6.98
N ASN A 142 11.18 0.01 -6.56
CA ASN A 142 9.95 -0.65 -6.97
C ASN A 142 9.01 0.34 -7.65
N THR A 143 8.07 -0.17 -8.44
CA THR A 143 7.01 0.61 -9.07
C THR A 143 5.66 0.20 -8.50
N VAL A 144 4.88 1.19 -8.07
CA VAL A 144 3.50 1.00 -7.58
C VAL A 144 2.60 1.89 -8.41
N GLU A 145 1.76 1.31 -9.29
CA GLU A 145 0.96 2.08 -10.24
C GLU A 145 -0.45 1.53 -10.45
N GLY A 146 -1.40 2.40 -10.74
CA GLY A 146 -2.77 2.01 -11.05
C GLY A 146 -3.55 1.39 -9.89
N ASN A 147 -3.02 1.39 -8.67
CA ASN A 147 -3.69 0.78 -7.53
C ASN A 147 -4.72 1.72 -6.90
N SER A 148 -5.72 1.15 -6.24
CA SER A 148 -6.68 1.87 -5.42
C SER A 148 -6.51 1.52 -3.94
N PHE A 149 -6.31 2.54 -3.10
CA PHE A 149 -6.20 2.44 -1.64
C PHE A 149 -7.36 3.21 -1.00
N GLU A 150 -8.36 2.49 -0.47
CA GLU A 150 -9.62 3.09 -0.03
C GLU A 150 -9.94 2.83 1.43
N ALA A 151 -10.39 3.87 2.13
CA ALA A 151 -10.93 3.80 3.50
C ALA A 151 -10.00 3.09 4.50
N CYS A 152 -8.68 3.19 4.32
CA CYS A 152 -7.65 2.67 5.22
C CYS A 152 -7.37 3.63 6.38
N ASP A 153 -6.71 3.17 7.45
CA ASP A 153 -6.20 4.07 8.47
C ASP A 153 -5.08 4.95 7.90
N ILE A 154 -4.20 4.36 7.07
CA ILE A 154 -3.16 5.05 6.32
C ILE A 154 -3.18 4.51 4.88
N GLY A 155 -3.26 5.38 3.89
CA GLY A 155 -3.21 4.96 2.48
C GLY A 155 -1.88 4.31 2.13
N ALA A 156 -0.77 5.02 2.36
CA ALA A 156 0.58 4.49 2.19
C ALA A 156 1.48 4.84 3.39
N GLY A 157 2.20 3.86 3.90
CA GLY A 157 3.25 4.03 4.90
C GLY A 157 4.63 3.78 4.29
N VAL A 158 5.60 4.68 4.53
CA VAL A 158 6.98 4.52 4.05
C VAL A 158 7.94 4.75 5.22
N ALA A 159 8.85 3.81 5.43
CA ALA A 159 9.84 3.87 6.49
C ALA A 159 11.14 3.14 6.13
N MET A 160 12.22 3.46 6.84
CA MET A 160 13.49 2.73 6.83
C MET A 160 14.12 2.54 5.45
N GLY A 161 14.14 3.60 4.63
CA GLY A 161 14.84 3.57 3.34
C GLY A 161 13.97 3.12 2.15
N GLY A 162 12.64 3.14 2.30
CA GLY A 162 11.70 2.84 1.20
C GLY A 162 11.58 3.95 0.12
N GLU A 163 12.49 4.94 0.14
CA GLU A 163 12.43 6.11 -0.73
C GLU A 163 12.70 5.82 -2.22
N GLY A 164 13.25 4.65 -2.55
CA GLY A 164 13.45 4.21 -3.93
C GLY A 164 12.17 3.78 -4.64
N THR A 165 11.10 3.51 -3.89
CA THR A 165 9.82 3.09 -4.46
C THR A 165 9.00 4.30 -4.90
N VAL A 166 8.61 4.31 -6.18
CA VAL A 166 7.79 5.36 -6.78
C VAL A 166 6.32 4.92 -6.86
N LEU A 167 5.44 5.76 -6.33
CA LEU A 167 3.98 5.58 -6.42
C LEU A 167 3.42 6.64 -7.38
N HIS A 168 2.92 6.23 -8.54
CA HIS A 168 2.28 7.13 -9.51
C HIS A 168 1.03 6.50 -10.10
N ASN A 169 0.14 7.30 -10.62
CA ASN A 169 -1.13 6.85 -11.20
C ASN A 169 -1.98 5.98 -10.26
N ASN A 170 -1.82 6.14 -8.93
CA ASN A 170 -2.65 5.45 -7.95
C ASN A 170 -3.79 6.34 -7.47
N ARG A 171 -4.75 5.71 -6.80
CA ARG A 171 -5.94 6.35 -6.27
C ARG A 171 -5.98 6.18 -4.74
N PHE A 172 -5.98 7.30 -4.00
CA PHE A 172 -6.04 7.34 -2.54
C PHE A 172 -7.34 8.01 -2.08
N VAL A 173 -8.30 7.24 -1.58
CA VAL A 173 -9.66 7.74 -1.30
C VAL A 173 -10.12 7.42 0.11
N GLY A 174 -10.57 8.45 0.82
CA GLY A 174 -11.20 8.32 2.12
C GLY A 174 -10.32 7.68 3.20
N ASN A 175 -9.00 7.72 3.03
CA ASN A 175 -8.06 7.27 4.05
C ASN A 175 -8.00 8.29 5.18
N ARG A 176 -7.85 7.83 6.43
CA ARG A 176 -7.72 8.73 7.58
C ARG A 176 -6.46 9.60 7.47
N LEU A 177 -5.35 9.00 7.05
CA LEU A 177 -4.14 9.68 6.59
C LEU A 177 -3.81 9.17 5.19
N GLN A 178 -3.49 10.07 4.26
CA GLN A 178 -3.12 9.63 2.91
C GLN A 178 -1.77 8.95 2.89
N VAL A 179 -0.76 9.59 3.51
CA VAL A 179 0.60 9.05 3.59
C VAL A 179 1.17 9.28 4.98
N ARG A 180 1.90 8.29 5.47
CA ARG A 180 2.83 8.45 6.58
C ARG A 180 4.24 8.15 6.11
N TYR A 181 5.11 9.13 6.18
CA TYR A 181 6.51 9.02 5.79
C TYR A 181 7.43 9.23 6.98
N ILE A 182 8.36 8.29 7.18
CA ILE A 182 9.37 8.33 8.22
C ILE A 182 10.74 8.28 7.56
N GLY A 183 11.14 9.40 7.05
CA GLY A 183 12.42 9.61 6.41
C GLY A 183 12.85 11.06 6.54
N SER A 184 13.96 11.41 5.91
CA SER A 184 14.51 12.77 5.92
C SER A 184 14.73 13.33 4.51
N SER A 185 14.44 12.55 3.49
CA SER A 185 14.62 12.90 2.07
C SER A 185 13.34 13.52 1.50
N SER A 186 13.47 14.25 0.41
CA SER A 186 12.34 14.59 -0.46
C SER A 186 12.20 13.50 -1.50
N VAL A 187 10.99 12.96 -1.65
CA VAL A 187 10.69 11.85 -2.55
C VAL A 187 9.55 12.25 -3.47
N GLU A 188 9.81 12.18 -4.78
CA GLU A 188 8.82 12.50 -5.81
C GLU A 188 7.97 11.29 -6.16
N TRP A 189 6.65 11.46 -6.12
CA TRP A 189 5.66 10.44 -6.46
C TRP A 189 4.86 10.77 -7.72
N SER A 190 5.47 11.50 -8.63
CA SER A 190 4.98 11.58 -10.00
C SER A 190 6.03 11.03 -10.97
N ARG A 191 5.59 10.55 -12.11
CA ARG A 191 6.45 10.03 -13.16
C ARG A 191 5.90 10.43 -14.52
N GLU A 192 6.75 11.00 -15.36
CA GLU A 192 6.38 11.40 -16.74
C GLU A 192 5.15 12.34 -16.78
N GLY A 193 5.03 13.22 -15.80
CA GLY A 193 3.89 14.15 -15.70
C GLY A 193 2.60 13.55 -15.11
N VAL A 194 2.64 12.33 -14.60
CA VAL A 194 1.49 11.68 -13.99
C VAL A 194 1.78 11.38 -12.50
N GLY A 195 1.01 11.99 -11.63
CA GLY A 195 1.03 11.74 -10.19
C GLY A 195 -0.09 10.80 -9.76
N ASN A 196 -0.66 11.02 -8.57
CA ASN A 196 -1.73 10.20 -8.02
C ASN A 196 -3.02 11.02 -7.83
N TYR A 197 -4.14 10.33 -7.77
CA TYR A 197 -5.40 10.92 -7.32
C TYR A 197 -5.50 10.86 -5.79
N TRP A 198 -5.77 12.01 -5.17
CA TRP A 198 -5.91 12.16 -3.73
C TRP A 198 -7.25 12.79 -3.39
N SER A 199 -8.13 12.07 -2.72
CA SER A 199 -9.43 12.62 -2.32
C SER A 199 -9.35 13.85 -1.40
N SER A 200 -8.18 14.10 -0.82
CA SER A 200 -7.88 15.26 0.03
C SER A 200 -7.18 16.42 -0.69
N TYR A 201 -6.83 16.26 -1.96
CA TYR A 201 -6.24 17.35 -2.75
C TYR A 201 -7.27 18.42 -3.05
N GLN A 202 -6.90 19.69 -2.83
CA GLN A 202 -7.76 20.86 -2.99
C GLN A 202 -7.10 21.93 -3.88
N GLY A 203 -6.20 21.53 -4.76
CA GLY A 203 -5.59 22.43 -5.73
C GLY A 203 -6.55 22.78 -6.88
N TRP A 204 -6.05 23.50 -7.83
CA TRP A 204 -6.76 23.90 -9.04
C TRP A 204 -6.03 23.43 -10.29
N ASP A 205 -6.73 23.42 -11.39
CA ASP A 205 -6.28 23.08 -12.73
C ASP A 205 -6.74 24.19 -13.67
N LEU A 206 -5.88 25.19 -13.91
CA LEU A 206 -6.24 26.37 -14.69
C LEU A 206 -6.18 26.12 -16.20
N ASN A 207 -5.32 25.19 -16.62
CA ASN A 207 -5.12 24.84 -18.02
C ASN A 207 -6.06 23.71 -18.50
N GLN A 208 -6.81 23.09 -17.56
CA GLN A 208 -7.79 22.03 -17.80
C GLN A 208 -7.20 20.77 -18.44
N ASP A 209 -5.97 20.41 -18.08
CA ASP A 209 -5.32 19.19 -18.56
C ASP A 209 -5.59 17.96 -17.65
N GLY A 210 -6.31 18.15 -16.55
CA GLY A 210 -6.65 17.11 -15.59
C GLY A 210 -5.58 16.88 -14.51
N VAL A 211 -4.50 17.69 -14.53
CA VAL A 211 -3.42 17.68 -13.54
C VAL A 211 -3.49 18.97 -12.72
N GLY A 212 -3.32 18.87 -11.41
CA GLY A 212 -3.31 20.06 -10.55
C GLY A 212 -2.04 20.89 -10.72
N ASP A 213 -2.21 22.21 -10.85
CA ASP A 213 -1.12 23.17 -11.01
C ASP A 213 -0.27 23.36 -9.74
N ILE A 214 -0.74 22.87 -8.61
CA ILE A 214 -0.03 22.95 -7.33
C ILE A 214 0.40 21.56 -6.89
N PRO A 215 1.71 21.34 -6.65
CA PRO A 215 2.19 20.10 -6.06
C PRO A 215 1.48 19.77 -4.74
N TYR A 216 1.20 18.49 -4.52
CA TYR A 216 0.58 18.01 -3.30
C TYR A 216 1.60 17.32 -2.40
N GLN A 217 1.54 17.61 -1.11
CA GLN A 217 2.34 16.97 -0.08
C GLN A 217 1.42 16.21 0.88
N PRO A 218 1.25 14.89 0.70
CA PRO A 218 0.28 14.09 1.45
C PRO A 218 0.67 13.76 2.91
N ASN A 219 1.91 13.96 3.29
CA ASN A 219 2.41 13.80 4.66
C ASN A 219 2.70 15.15 5.31
N ASP A 220 2.74 15.19 6.63
CA ASP A 220 3.10 16.38 7.38
C ASP A 220 4.35 16.18 8.27
N SER A 221 4.96 17.29 8.71
CA SER A 221 6.13 17.29 9.60
C SER A 221 5.85 16.70 10.98
N LEU A 222 4.60 16.70 11.41
CA LEU A 222 4.21 16.17 12.71
C LEU A 222 4.28 14.65 12.74
N ASP A 223 4.20 13.96 11.58
CA ASP A 223 4.33 12.51 11.50
C ASP A 223 5.67 12.03 12.09
N ARG A 224 6.75 12.75 11.79
CA ARG A 224 8.08 12.46 12.37
C ARG A 224 8.11 12.70 13.88
N LEU A 225 7.47 13.77 14.35
CA LEU A 225 7.39 14.07 15.78
C LEU A 225 6.66 12.95 16.53
N PHE A 226 5.53 12.51 16.02
CA PHE A 226 4.75 11.42 16.63
C PHE A 226 5.46 10.07 16.54
N TRP A 227 6.33 9.87 15.58
CA TRP A 227 7.19 8.70 15.52
C TRP A 227 8.26 8.71 16.60
N LEU A 228 8.97 9.84 16.74
CA LEU A 228 10.03 9.99 17.76
C LEU A 228 9.49 9.96 19.19
N TYR A 229 8.27 10.44 19.40
CA TYR A 229 7.63 10.54 20.71
C TYR A 229 6.26 9.82 20.70
N PRO A 230 6.25 8.47 20.78
CA PRO A 230 5.01 7.69 20.71
C PRO A 230 3.95 8.09 21.75
N GLN A 231 4.40 8.60 22.92
CA GLN A 231 3.49 9.08 23.97
C GLN A 231 2.66 10.30 23.56
N SER A 232 3.13 11.10 22.59
CA SER A 232 2.40 12.27 22.12
C SER A 232 1.29 11.93 21.10
N ARG A 233 1.21 10.68 20.66
CA ARG A 233 0.24 10.25 19.64
C ARG A 233 -1.22 10.39 20.05
N PHE A 234 -1.52 10.38 21.35
CA PHE A 234 -2.88 10.66 21.83
C PHE A 234 -3.35 12.09 21.46
N LEU A 235 -2.42 12.99 21.11
CA LEU A 235 -2.72 14.32 20.65
C LEU A 235 -3.03 14.41 19.15
N MET A 236 -2.80 13.35 18.37
CA MET A 236 -2.91 13.39 16.90
C MET A 236 -4.25 13.91 16.40
N ASP A 237 -5.31 13.54 17.09
CA ASP A 237 -6.68 13.94 16.76
C ASP A 237 -7.16 15.12 17.62
N SER A 238 -6.26 15.75 18.37
CA SER A 238 -6.63 16.92 19.17
C SER A 238 -6.93 18.13 18.27
N PRO A 239 -7.86 19.03 18.67
CA PRO A 239 -8.17 20.23 17.91
C PRO A 239 -6.94 21.10 17.62
N LEU A 240 -5.97 21.12 18.53
CA LEU A 240 -4.71 21.86 18.34
C LEU A 240 -3.87 21.28 17.19
N VAL A 241 -3.70 19.96 17.14
CA VAL A 241 -2.94 19.31 16.08
C VAL A 241 -3.64 19.44 14.74
N VAL A 242 -4.96 19.26 14.71
CA VAL A 242 -5.76 19.50 13.49
C VAL A 242 -5.60 20.95 12.99
N PHE A 243 -5.62 21.93 13.90
CA PHE A 243 -5.39 23.32 13.56
C PHE A 243 -3.96 23.57 13.06
N LEU A 244 -2.96 23.00 13.70
CA LEU A 244 -1.57 23.12 13.25
C LEU A 244 -1.37 22.52 11.85
N ARG A 245 -1.94 21.35 11.58
CA ARG A 245 -1.92 20.71 10.24
C ARG A 245 -2.57 21.62 9.20
N PHE A 246 -3.72 22.19 9.52
CA PHE A 246 -4.39 23.14 8.65
C PHE A 246 -3.52 24.36 8.33
N ILE A 247 -2.92 24.98 9.36
CA ILE A 247 -2.00 26.12 9.18
C ILE A 247 -0.78 25.73 8.34
N THR A 248 -0.14 24.60 8.65
CA THR A 248 1.05 24.13 7.92
C THR A 248 0.73 23.90 6.45
N ALA A 249 -0.41 23.29 6.15
CA ALA A 249 -0.86 23.05 4.78
C ALA A 249 -1.16 24.36 4.02
N GLN A 250 -1.85 25.30 4.66
CA GLN A 250 -2.22 26.59 4.06
C GLN A 250 -1.01 27.48 3.75
N PHE A 251 -0.03 27.49 4.63
CA PHE A 251 1.13 28.38 4.50
C PHE A 251 2.37 27.69 3.93
N GLN A 252 2.26 26.39 3.54
CA GLN A 252 3.37 25.59 2.99
C GLN A 252 4.66 25.72 3.82
N LEU A 253 4.53 25.68 5.15
CA LEU A 253 5.64 25.90 6.07
C LEU A 253 6.69 24.80 6.02
N ASP A 254 6.36 23.63 5.46
CA ASP A 254 7.21 22.45 5.35
C ASP A 254 7.78 22.25 3.93
N LYS A 255 8.45 23.25 3.41
CA LYS A 255 9.10 23.10 2.11
C LYS A 255 10.32 22.18 2.19
N GLY A 256 10.27 21.04 1.49
CA GLY A 256 11.46 20.32 1.03
C GLY A 256 11.78 18.98 1.68
N LYS A 257 10.96 18.43 2.58
CA LYS A 257 11.17 17.08 3.12
C LYS A 257 9.86 16.31 3.16
N GLY A 258 9.88 15.10 2.63
CA GLY A 258 8.71 14.23 2.60
C GLY A 258 8.33 13.80 1.19
N ILE A 259 7.17 13.18 1.10
CA ILE A 259 6.60 12.77 -0.18
C ILE A 259 5.99 14.00 -0.86
N VAL A 260 6.32 14.20 -2.11
CA VAL A 260 5.76 15.24 -2.97
C VAL A 260 5.18 14.57 -4.21
N ASP A 261 3.99 14.96 -4.58
CA ASP A 261 3.38 14.64 -5.86
C ASP A 261 3.28 15.94 -6.66
N SER A 262 4.15 16.10 -7.63
CA SER A 262 4.24 17.33 -8.43
C SER A 262 3.13 17.43 -9.48
N ASN A 263 2.46 16.33 -9.79
CA ASN A 263 1.44 16.24 -10.83
C ASN A 263 0.15 15.55 -10.33
N PRO A 264 -0.49 16.03 -9.25
CA PRO A 264 -1.66 15.36 -8.68
C PRO A 264 -2.82 15.34 -9.67
N ILE A 265 -3.51 14.20 -9.78
CA ILE A 265 -4.65 14.02 -10.68
C ILE A 265 -5.89 14.69 -10.07
N MET A 266 -6.58 15.53 -10.85
CA MET A 266 -7.74 16.32 -10.38
C MET A 266 -9.02 15.52 -10.24
N HIS A 267 -9.24 14.55 -11.12
CA HIS A 267 -10.51 13.81 -11.18
C HIS A 267 -10.30 12.34 -10.84
N ASP A 268 -11.23 11.77 -10.06
CA ASP A 268 -11.20 10.35 -9.73
C ASP A 268 -11.28 9.51 -11.01
N PRO A 269 -10.22 8.73 -11.35
CA PRO A 269 -10.16 7.97 -12.61
C PRO A 269 -11.29 6.93 -12.75
N ILE A 270 -11.90 6.50 -11.63
CA ILE A 270 -13.03 5.56 -11.66
C ILE A 270 -14.35 6.28 -11.96
N SER A 271 -14.49 7.55 -11.59
CA SER A 271 -15.72 8.30 -11.82
C SER A 271 -15.94 8.64 -13.29
N THR A 272 -14.88 8.81 -14.06
CA THR A 272 -14.93 9.12 -15.49
C THR A 272 -15.43 7.96 -16.36
N ASN A 273 -15.25 6.71 -15.91
CA ASN A 273 -15.75 5.53 -16.65
C ASN A 273 -17.24 5.22 -16.45
N LYS A 274 -17.92 5.86 -15.51
CA LYS A 274 -19.38 5.65 -15.29
C LYS A 274 -20.27 6.53 -16.16
N GLY A 275 -19.72 7.45 -16.93
CA GLY A 275 -20.44 8.35 -17.83
C GLY A 275 -20.47 7.93 -19.30
N ALA A 276 -19.91 6.78 -19.66
CA ALA A 276 -19.77 6.30 -21.03
C ALA A 276 -20.50 4.96 -21.30
N LEU A 277 -21.65 4.72 -20.64
CA LEU A 277 -22.58 3.62 -20.95
C LEU A 277 -23.95 4.16 -21.29
#